data_2dcdff2882b3ad2a7c2cd5dda9073741
#
_entry.id   2dcdff2882b3ad2a7c2cd5dda9073741
#
_cell.length_a   1.000
_cell.length_b   1.000
_cell.length_c   1.000
_cell.angle_alpha   90.00
_cell.angle_beta   90.00
_cell.angle_gamma   90.00
#
_symmetry.space_group_name_H-M   'P 1'
#
loop_
_entity.id
_entity.type
_entity.pdbx_description
1 polymer ?
#
loop_
_entity_poly.entity_id
_entity_poly.type
_entity_poly.pdbx_seq_one_letter_code
_entity_poly.pdbx_strand_id
1 'polypeptide(L)'
;MPSLSTCRLRLPIDEARALIRQALARLGYAGEDGEVVVAHLIDAALCGYEYSGLPKILDAAANPQLQMPRQPMRVLYETPVSVLLDAGNQIGMLALQRATEMAMTRVHATGLTIVGLTNSWMTGRSAYFMEQVARAGLVGILTVATAGLVAPSGGIKPVLGTNPLAFGWPALPDPLVIDLSTSAISWADLALRAQREESLPEGLAIDTNGLPTRDPHEAREGAILPFGGTKGFALSLAVQALGLLASARSIEHSLAGGVFMLVMRPDLLVPLEDLQAELARLMSRIKASTPTGEDIRLPGERAFSERAQRLQQGWLEIDRTVYDRLKAL
;
A
#
# COMPACT_ATOMS: atom_id res chain seq x y z
N MET A 1 -32.98 3.41 11.91
CA MET A 1 -32.18 4.16 12.89
C MET A 1 -31.55 5.34 12.17
N PRO A 2 -31.45 6.55 12.78
CA PRO A 2 -30.84 7.68 12.06
C PRO A 2 -29.40 7.33 11.75
N SER A 3 -28.97 7.56 10.50
CA SER A 3 -27.58 7.47 10.08
C SER A 3 -26.74 8.28 11.07
N LEU A 4 -25.76 7.66 11.69
CA LEU A 4 -24.73 8.38 12.44
C LEU A 4 -24.03 9.31 11.43
N SER A 5 -24.52 10.56 11.35
CA SER A 5 -23.81 11.64 10.69
C SER A 5 -22.44 11.70 11.35
N THR A 6 -21.44 11.09 10.71
CA THR A 6 -20.06 11.12 11.20
C THR A 6 -19.64 12.58 11.26
N CYS A 7 -19.50 13.12 12.48
CA CYS A 7 -19.06 14.48 12.67
C CYS A 7 -17.62 14.58 12.16
N ARG A 8 -17.44 15.22 10.99
CA ARG A 8 -16.12 15.44 10.36
C ARG A 8 -15.45 16.66 10.98
N LEU A 9 -14.19 16.53 11.29
CA LEU A 9 -13.33 17.61 11.78
C LEU A 9 -12.37 18.03 10.67
N ARG A 10 -12.19 19.35 10.51
CA ARG A 10 -11.08 19.90 9.73
C ARG A 10 -9.88 20.04 10.66
N LEU A 11 -8.82 19.33 10.34
CA LEU A 11 -7.59 19.28 11.12
C LEU A 11 -6.45 19.88 10.28
N PRO A 12 -5.81 20.98 10.70
CA PRO A 12 -4.63 21.52 10.05
C PRO A 12 -3.57 20.42 9.87
N ILE A 13 -2.85 20.43 8.74
CA ILE A 13 -1.89 19.37 8.40
C ILE A 13 -0.83 19.22 9.49
N ASP A 14 -0.35 20.34 10.07
CA ASP A 14 0.67 20.29 11.13
C ASP A 14 0.11 19.69 12.43
N GLU A 15 -1.15 19.98 12.76
CA GLU A 15 -1.82 19.34 13.90
C GLU A 15 -2.03 17.82 13.65
N ALA A 16 -2.39 17.43 12.42
CA ALA A 16 -2.48 16.03 12.04
C ALA A 16 -1.13 15.32 12.21
N ARG A 17 -0.04 15.94 11.75
CA ARG A 17 1.32 15.42 11.97
C ARG A 17 1.67 15.28 13.45
N ALA A 18 1.36 16.29 14.25
CA ALA A 18 1.61 16.28 15.69
C ALA A 18 0.81 15.17 16.39
N LEU A 19 -0.47 15.01 16.03
CA LEU A 19 -1.33 13.96 16.57
C LEU A 19 -0.78 12.56 16.26
N ILE A 20 -0.42 12.30 14.99
CA ILE A 20 0.17 11.02 14.57
C ILE A 20 1.48 10.77 15.30
N ARG A 21 2.37 11.77 15.38
CA ARG A 21 3.66 11.66 16.06
C ARG A 21 3.50 11.26 17.53
N GLN A 22 2.56 11.89 18.24
CA GLN A 22 2.28 11.58 19.64
C GLN A 22 1.74 10.15 19.79
N ALA A 23 0.78 9.75 18.96
CA ALA A 23 0.24 8.42 19.00
C ALA A 23 1.31 7.35 18.68
N LEU A 24 2.13 7.55 17.65
CA LEU A 24 3.21 6.64 17.30
C LEU A 24 4.29 6.54 18.40
N ALA A 25 4.62 7.65 19.06
CA ALA A 25 5.58 7.64 20.16
C ALA A 25 5.10 6.75 21.31
N ARG A 26 3.79 6.76 21.63
CA ARG A 26 3.20 5.86 22.64
C ARG A 26 3.22 4.39 22.21
N LEU A 27 3.19 4.13 20.91
CA LEU A 27 3.36 2.79 20.34
C LEU A 27 4.83 2.37 20.21
N GLY A 28 5.76 3.21 20.69
CA GLY A 28 7.19 2.94 20.68
C GLY A 28 7.88 3.25 19.34
N TYR A 29 7.27 4.07 18.48
CA TYR A 29 7.88 4.63 17.27
C TYR A 29 8.11 6.13 17.49
N ALA A 30 9.32 6.51 17.84
CA ALA A 30 9.72 7.91 18.10
C ALA A 30 10.98 8.27 17.30
N GLY A 31 11.33 9.56 17.29
CA GLY A 31 12.50 10.05 16.57
C GLY A 31 12.37 9.87 15.06
N GLU A 32 13.48 9.58 14.41
CA GLU A 32 13.56 9.45 12.95
C GLU A 32 12.64 8.35 12.41
N ASP A 33 12.59 7.19 13.05
CA ASP A 33 11.72 6.08 12.66
C ASP A 33 10.23 6.45 12.73
N GLY A 34 9.85 7.20 13.76
CA GLY A 34 8.50 7.72 13.90
C GLY A 34 8.14 8.70 12.77
N GLU A 35 9.06 9.61 12.41
CA GLU A 35 8.84 10.58 11.33
C GLU A 35 8.66 9.92 9.96
N VAL A 36 9.35 8.82 9.68
CA VAL A 36 9.13 8.02 8.46
C VAL A 36 7.69 7.52 8.38
N VAL A 37 7.17 6.98 9.46
CA VAL A 37 5.78 6.48 9.51
C VAL A 37 4.78 7.65 9.45
N VAL A 38 5.06 8.76 10.13
CA VAL A 38 4.24 10.01 10.04
C VAL A 38 4.15 10.48 8.59
N ALA A 39 5.28 10.54 7.88
CA ALA A 39 5.31 10.99 6.48
C ALA A 39 4.43 10.12 5.59
N HIS A 40 4.53 8.79 5.72
CA HIS A 40 3.72 7.84 4.96
C HIS A 40 2.21 8.01 5.21
N LEU A 41 1.80 8.11 6.49
CA LEU A 41 0.39 8.21 6.88
C LEU A 41 -0.23 9.55 6.46
N ILE A 42 0.52 10.63 6.57
CA ILE A 42 0.10 11.96 6.11
C ILE A 42 -0.03 11.98 4.59
N ASP A 43 0.92 11.39 3.86
CA ASP A 43 0.83 11.30 2.41
C ASP A 43 -0.42 10.51 1.97
N ALA A 44 -0.70 9.37 2.62
CA ALA A 44 -1.91 8.60 2.35
C ALA A 44 -3.19 9.44 2.57
N ALA A 45 -3.25 10.19 3.66
CA ALA A 45 -4.39 11.07 3.96
C ALA A 45 -4.50 12.22 2.94
N LEU A 46 -3.39 12.84 2.55
CA LEU A 46 -3.35 13.88 1.53
C LEU A 46 -3.82 13.36 0.17
N CYS A 47 -3.43 12.15 -0.19
CA CYS A 47 -3.84 11.48 -1.43
C CYS A 47 -5.29 10.96 -1.44
N GLY A 48 -6.08 11.21 -0.38
CA GLY A 48 -7.48 10.81 -0.33
C GLY A 48 -7.74 9.37 0.12
N TYR A 49 -6.72 8.70 0.62
CA TYR A 49 -6.84 7.34 1.19
C TYR A 49 -7.08 7.44 2.69
N GLU A 50 -8.30 7.82 3.08
CA GLU A 50 -8.65 8.13 4.47
C GLU A 50 -8.26 7.03 5.44
N TYR A 51 -8.67 5.77 5.16
CA TYR A 51 -8.41 4.64 6.04
C TYR A 51 -6.93 4.25 6.10
N SER A 52 -6.17 4.49 5.03
CA SER A 52 -4.72 4.24 4.98
C SER A 52 -3.88 5.35 5.60
N GLY A 53 -4.52 6.48 5.99
CA GLY A 53 -3.92 7.60 6.69
C GLY A 53 -3.98 7.46 8.21
N LEU A 54 -4.51 8.48 8.89
CA LEU A 54 -4.54 8.57 10.36
C LEU A 54 -5.20 7.37 11.06
N PRO A 55 -6.35 6.84 10.59
CA PRO A 55 -6.99 5.68 11.21
C PRO A 55 -6.10 4.45 11.29
N LYS A 56 -5.11 4.34 10.41
CA LYS A 56 -4.19 3.19 10.34
C LYS A 56 -3.37 2.99 11.61
N ILE A 57 -3.19 4.05 12.41
CA ILE A 57 -2.54 3.95 13.72
C ILE A 57 -3.36 3.13 14.71
N LEU A 58 -4.70 3.21 14.63
CA LEU A 58 -5.57 2.41 15.48
C LEU A 58 -5.47 0.92 15.14
N ASP A 59 -5.31 0.60 13.85
CA ASP A 59 -5.03 -0.78 13.41
C ASP A 59 -3.65 -1.24 13.92
N ALA A 60 -2.65 -0.35 13.87
CA ALA A 60 -1.32 -0.64 14.39
C ALA A 60 -1.34 -0.91 15.90
N ALA A 61 -2.08 -0.09 16.66
CA ALA A 61 -2.24 -0.25 18.09
C ALA A 61 -2.92 -1.58 18.48
N ALA A 62 -3.86 -2.05 17.64
CA ALA A 62 -4.56 -3.32 17.82
C ALA A 62 -3.82 -4.54 17.27
N ASN A 63 -2.71 -4.34 16.55
CA ASN A 63 -1.99 -5.43 15.90
C ASN A 63 -1.15 -6.24 16.91
N PRO A 64 -1.30 -7.58 16.98
CA PRO A 64 -0.51 -8.42 17.88
C PRO A 64 1.00 -8.29 17.67
N GLN A 65 1.47 -8.01 16.45
CA GLN A 65 2.89 -7.83 16.14
C GLN A 65 3.52 -6.64 16.88
N LEU A 66 2.71 -5.64 17.27
CA LEU A 66 3.20 -4.51 18.05
C LEU A 66 3.76 -4.96 19.42
N GLN A 67 3.20 -6.02 20.01
CA GLN A 67 3.62 -6.56 21.31
C GLN A 67 4.82 -7.51 21.20
N MET A 68 5.18 -7.92 20.01
CA MET A 68 6.33 -8.81 19.79
C MET A 68 7.64 -7.99 19.83
N PRO A 69 8.76 -8.60 20.30
CA PRO A 69 10.04 -7.93 20.30
C PRO A 69 10.45 -7.46 18.91
N ARG A 70 10.92 -6.22 18.82
CA ARG A 70 11.49 -5.64 17.60
C ARG A 70 13.00 -5.72 17.64
N GLN A 71 13.60 -5.98 16.50
CA GLN A 71 15.04 -6.02 16.28
C GLN A 71 15.43 -5.02 15.20
N PRO A 72 16.67 -4.56 15.16
CA PRO A 72 17.19 -3.80 14.03
C PRO A 72 17.05 -4.59 12.72
N MET A 73 16.77 -3.89 11.63
CA MET A 73 16.82 -4.50 10.28
C MET A 73 18.23 -5.03 10.01
N ARG A 74 18.31 -6.19 9.37
CA ARG A 74 19.58 -6.81 9.01
C ARG A 74 19.54 -7.41 7.61
N VAL A 75 20.70 -7.43 6.97
CA VAL A 75 20.91 -8.15 5.72
C VAL A 75 21.06 -9.65 6.03
N LEU A 76 20.20 -10.47 5.42
CA LEU A 76 20.29 -11.93 5.50
C LEU A 76 21.20 -12.51 4.41
N TYR A 77 21.11 -11.91 3.22
CA TYR A 77 21.89 -12.32 2.05
C TYR A 77 21.99 -11.15 1.07
N GLU A 78 23.11 -11.04 0.38
CA GLU A 78 23.27 -10.04 -0.69
C GLU A 78 24.16 -10.54 -1.83
N THR A 79 23.92 -9.97 -3.00
CA THR A 79 24.76 -10.07 -4.21
C THR A 79 24.98 -8.67 -4.77
N PRO A 80 25.76 -8.48 -5.81
CA PRO A 80 25.87 -7.16 -6.45
C PRO A 80 24.53 -6.56 -6.86
N VAL A 81 23.54 -7.37 -7.26
CA VAL A 81 22.25 -6.93 -7.80
C VAL A 81 21.05 -7.25 -6.89
N SER A 82 21.25 -7.86 -5.73
CA SER A 82 20.14 -8.22 -4.86
C SER A 82 20.47 -8.10 -3.38
N VAL A 83 19.45 -7.90 -2.56
CA VAL A 83 19.55 -7.95 -1.10
C VAL A 83 18.29 -8.57 -0.51
N LEU A 84 18.48 -9.49 0.43
CA LEU A 84 17.40 -10.05 1.26
C LEU A 84 17.53 -9.48 2.67
N LEU A 85 16.46 -8.83 3.14
CA LEU A 85 16.38 -8.13 4.41
C LEU A 85 15.42 -8.82 5.38
N ASP A 86 15.84 -8.96 6.63
CA ASP A 86 14.97 -9.23 7.77
C ASP A 86 14.62 -7.87 8.41
N ALA A 87 13.36 -7.53 8.41
CA ALA A 87 12.86 -6.29 8.99
C ALA A 87 12.86 -6.29 10.53
N GLY A 88 13.12 -7.43 11.18
CA GLY A 88 13.18 -7.50 12.65
C GLY A 88 11.85 -7.19 13.34
N ASN A 89 10.72 -7.55 12.75
CA ASN A 89 9.38 -7.21 13.24
C ASN A 89 9.09 -5.70 13.29
N GLN A 90 9.74 -4.91 12.43
CA GLN A 90 9.39 -3.49 12.29
C GLN A 90 8.07 -3.32 11.53
N ILE A 91 7.38 -2.20 11.80
CA ILE A 91 6.23 -1.81 10.99
C ILE A 91 6.66 -1.66 9.52
N GLY A 92 5.90 -2.24 8.61
CA GLY A 92 6.29 -2.35 7.21
C GLY A 92 6.46 -1.00 6.50
N MET A 93 5.76 0.05 6.92
CA MET A 93 5.96 1.41 6.39
C MET A 93 7.39 1.89 6.61
N LEU A 94 7.96 1.66 7.79
CA LEU A 94 9.35 1.98 8.10
C LEU A 94 10.31 1.06 7.36
N ALA A 95 10.10 -0.26 7.47
CA ALA A 95 10.98 -1.25 6.89
C ALA A 95 11.08 -1.12 5.35
N LEU A 96 9.94 -0.87 4.70
CA LEU A 96 9.88 -0.72 3.25
C LEU A 96 10.46 0.62 2.78
N GLN A 97 10.36 1.69 3.59
CA GLN A 97 11.05 2.95 3.30
C GLN A 97 12.57 2.74 3.28
N ARG A 98 13.12 2.11 4.31
CA ARG A 98 14.56 1.80 4.39
C ARG A 98 15.01 0.87 3.24
N ALA A 99 14.19 -0.12 2.89
CA ALA A 99 14.43 -1.00 1.74
C ALA A 99 14.42 -0.24 0.41
N THR A 100 13.51 0.72 0.24
CA THR A 100 13.41 1.56 -0.96
C THR A 100 14.63 2.48 -1.10
N GLU A 101 15.04 3.15 -0.04
CA GLU A 101 16.25 3.99 0.00
C GLU A 101 17.51 3.17 -0.35
N MET A 102 17.64 1.98 0.21
CA MET A 102 18.71 1.05 -0.11
C MET A 102 18.69 0.64 -1.59
N ALA A 103 17.52 0.30 -2.13
CA ALA A 103 17.38 -0.07 -3.54
C ALA A 103 17.76 1.07 -4.47
N MET A 104 17.28 2.30 -4.19
CA MET A 104 17.62 3.49 -4.98
C MET A 104 19.11 3.86 -4.91
N THR A 105 19.76 3.58 -3.80
CA THR A 105 21.22 3.79 -3.69
C THR A 105 22.00 2.74 -4.48
N ARG A 106 21.66 1.47 -4.33
CA ARG A 106 22.39 0.35 -4.96
C ARG A 106 22.23 0.30 -6.48
N VAL A 107 21.08 0.73 -7.01
CA VAL A 107 20.78 0.70 -8.45
C VAL A 107 21.78 1.48 -9.29
N HIS A 108 22.43 2.49 -8.75
CA HIS A 108 23.43 3.29 -9.46
C HIS A 108 24.69 2.52 -9.80
N ALA A 109 25.06 1.53 -9.01
CA ALA A 109 26.27 0.73 -9.24
C ALA A 109 26.06 -0.37 -10.29
N THR A 110 24.87 -0.94 -10.39
CA THR A 110 24.60 -2.15 -11.18
C THR A 110 23.55 -1.96 -12.27
N GLY A 111 22.84 -0.83 -12.26
CA GLY A 111 21.71 -0.56 -13.17
C GLY A 111 20.38 -1.16 -12.70
N LEU A 112 20.40 -2.20 -11.87
CA LEU A 112 19.20 -2.80 -11.27
C LEU A 112 19.47 -3.29 -9.85
N THR A 113 18.43 -3.32 -9.03
CA THR A 113 18.48 -3.90 -7.67
C THR A 113 17.19 -4.65 -7.37
N ILE A 114 17.33 -5.89 -6.89
CA ILE A 114 16.23 -6.70 -6.36
C ILE A 114 16.30 -6.68 -4.84
N VAL A 115 15.19 -6.36 -4.19
CA VAL A 115 15.08 -6.40 -2.73
C VAL A 115 14.00 -7.38 -2.33
N GLY A 116 14.38 -8.37 -1.50
CA GLY A 116 13.45 -9.17 -0.71
C GLY A 116 13.38 -8.60 0.70
N LEU A 117 12.18 -8.47 1.27
CA LEU A 117 11.98 -8.05 2.66
C LEU A 117 11.02 -9.00 3.35
N THR A 118 11.42 -9.53 4.50
CA THR A 118 10.61 -10.42 5.34
C THR A 118 10.48 -9.87 6.76
N ASN A 119 9.62 -10.50 7.56
CA ASN A 119 9.45 -10.20 8.98
C ASN A 119 9.07 -8.73 9.25
N SER A 120 8.13 -8.22 8.46
CA SER A 120 7.49 -6.92 8.64
C SER A 120 5.96 -7.07 8.60
N TRP A 121 5.27 -6.10 9.14
CA TRP A 121 3.81 -6.07 9.18
C TRP A 121 3.29 -4.68 8.80
N MET A 122 2.13 -4.61 8.11
CA MET A 122 1.47 -3.35 7.73
C MET A 122 2.35 -2.43 6.86
N THR A 123 2.58 -2.84 5.62
CA THR A 123 3.44 -2.11 4.66
C THR A 123 2.87 -0.76 4.19
N GLY A 124 1.59 -0.51 4.42
CA GLY A 124 0.94 0.73 3.98
C GLY A 124 0.65 0.77 2.49
N ARG A 125 0.67 1.96 1.90
CA ARG A 125 0.35 2.22 0.49
C ARG A 125 1.59 2.02 -0.39
N SER A 126 1.54 1.05 -1.30
CA SER A 126 2.67 0.70 -2.17
C SER A 126 3.03 1.83 -3.14
N ALA A 127 2.04 2.61 -3.60
CA ALA A 127 2.27 3.77 -4.44
C ALA A 127 3.22 4.81 -3.84
N TYR A 128 3.25 4.95 -2.50
CA TYR A 128 4.14 5.89 -1.82
C TYR A 128 5.62 5.63 -2.12
N PHE A 129 6.02 4.36 -2.14
CA PHE A 129 7.39 3.95 -2.43
C PHE A 129 7.70 4.01 -3.93
N MET A 130 6.75 3.57 -4.76
CA MET A 130 6.93 3.58 -6.21
C MET A 130 6.94 4.99 -6.79
N GLU A 131 6.26 5.95 -6.17
CA GLU A 131 6.36 7.36 -6.53
C GLU A 131 7.78 7.90 -6.26
N GLN A 132 8.39 7.56 -5.12
CA GLN A 132 9.76 7.98 -4.79
C GLN A 132 10.76 7.44 -5.82
N VAL A 133 10.66 6.16 -6.15
CA VAL A 133 11.48 5.51 -7.18
C VAL A 133 11.33 6.22 -8.53
N ALA A 134 10.09 6.47 -8.95
CA ALA A 134 9.81 7.09 -10.23
C ALA A 134 10.27 8.57 -10.30
N ARG A 135 10.10 9.33 -9.21
CA ARG A 135 10.60 10.72 -9.14
C ARG A 135 12.14 10.81 -9.14
N ALA A 136 12.82 9.73 -8.76
CA ALA A 136 14.29 9.61 -8.89
C ALA A 136 14.75 9.23 -10.31
N GLY A 137 13.85 9.20 -11.30
CA GLY A 137 14.17 8.81 -12.69
C GLY A 137 14.34 7.31 -12.90
N LEU A 138 13.85 6.50 -11.95
CA LEU A 138 13.98 5.04 -11.95
C LEU A 138 12.63 4.37 -12.28
N VAL A 139 12.71 3.11 -12.71
CA VAL A 139 11.52 2.26 -12.87
C VAL A 139 11.44 1.31 -11.68
N GLY A 140 10.26 1.21 -11.07
CA GLY A 140 10.03 0.36 -9.90
C GLY A 140 8.89 -0.63 -10.08
N ILE A 141 9.06 -1.83 -9.52
CA ILE A 141 8.02 -2.84 -9.35
C ILE A 141 8.05 -3.27 -7.88
N LEU A 142 6.91 -3.26 -7.23
CA LEU A 142 6.76 -3.67 -5.85
C LEU A 142 5.58 -4.63 -5.72
N THR A 143 5.79 -5.77 -5.07
CA THR A 143 4.72 -6.69 -4.70
C THR A 143 4.79 -7.03 -3.22
N VAL A 144 3.64 -7.19 -2.61
CA VAL A 144 3.52 -7.55 -1.20
C VAL A 144 2.60 -8.76 -1.07
N ALA A 145 3.15 -9.91 -0.71
CA ALA A 145 2.37 -11.07 -0.31
C ALA A 145 1.92 -10.88 1.14
N THR A 146 0.63 -11.04 1.41
CA THR A 146 0.03 -10.82 2.74
C THR A 146 -0.66 -12.09 3.25
N ALA A 147 -1.15 -12.04 4.49
CA ALA A 147 -1.91 -13.13 5.11
C ALA A 147 -3.22 -13.42 4.37
N GLY A 148 -3.75 -14.62 4.58
CA GLY A 148 -4.96 -15.12 3.94
C GLY A 148 -6.20 -14.29 4.25
N LEU A 149 -6.67 -13.56 3.28
CA LEU A 149 -7.89 -12.73 3.30
C LEU A 149 -8.77 -13.00 2.08
N VAL A 150 -8.20 -13.62 1.05
CA VAL A 150 -8.82 -13.81 -0.26
C VAL A 150 -8.94 -15.30 -0.56
N ALA A 151 -10.14 -15.74 -0.94
CA ALA A 151 -10.35 -17.09 -1.43
C ALA A 151 -9.83 -17.21 -2.87
N PRO A 152 -9.21 -18.34 -3.26
CA PRO A 152 -8.85 -18.60 -4.65
C PRO A 152 -10.13 -18.75 -5.49
N SER A 153 -10.01 -18.55 -6.80
CA SER A 153 -11.14 -18.79 -7.71
C SER A 153 -11.63 -20.24 -7.60
N GLY A 154 -12.90 -20.43 -7.24
CA GLY A 154 -13.51 -21.74 -6.98
C GLY A 154 -13.30 -22.29 -5.57
N GLY A 155 -12.53 -21.63 -4.72
CA GLY A 155 -12.37 -21.95 -3.28
C GLY A 155 -13.24 -21.10 -2.39
N ILE A 156 -13.39 -21.52 -1.12
CA ILE A 156 -14.17 -20.81 -0.12
C ILE A 156 -13.32 -20.36 1.09
N LYS A 157 -12.07 -20.81 1.20
CA LYS A 157 -11.20 -20.45 2.32
C LYS A 157 -10.24 -19.34 1.94
N PRO A 158 -10.01 -18.34 2.81
CA PRO A 158 -9.07 -17.25 2.57
C PRO A 158 -7.63 -17.70 2.75
N VAL A 159 -7.00 -18.22 1.69
CA VAL A 159 -5.62 -18.73 1.68
C VAL A 159 -4.62 -17.76 1.04
N LEU A 160 -5.10 -16.72 0.30
CA LEU A 160 -4.29 -15.69 -0.31
C LEU A 160 -4.49 -14.36 0.43
N GLY A 161 -3.53 -13.48 0.35
CA GLY A 161 -3.71 -12.10 0.79
C GLY A 161 -4.37 -11.23 -0.27
N THR A 162 -4.53 -9.94 0.02
CA THR A 162 -4.94 -8.94 -0.98
C THR A 162 -3.86 -8.73 -2.04
N ASN A 163 -2.66 -9.16 -1.77
CA ASN A 163 -1.50 -9.29 -2.65
C ASN A 163 -1.37 -8.13 -3.64
N PRO A 164 -1.11 -6.91 -3.12
CA PRO A 164 -0.97 -5.74 -3.97
C PRO A 164 0.29 -5.82 -4.83
N LEU A 165 0.18 -5.18 -6.01
CA LEU A 165 1.31 -4.91 -6.87
C LEU A 165 1.28 -3.44 -7.26
N ALA A 166 2.47 -2.81 -7.31
CA ALA A 166 2.63 -1.43 -7.70
C ALA A 166 3.78 -1.26 -8.68
N PHE A 167 3.62 -0.26 -9.56
CA PHE A 167 4.60 0.12 -10.54
C PHE A 167 4.84 1.62 -10.46
N GLY A 168 6.08 2.04 -10.66
CA GLY A 168 6.47 3.43 -10.79
C GLY A 168 7.27 3.66 -12.06
N TRP A 169 6.85 4.63 -12.88
CA TRP A 169 7.49 5.02 -14.13
C TRP A 169 7.80 6.50 -14.11
N PRO A 170 9.02 6.92 -14.52
CA PRO A 170 9.49 8.31 -14.43
C PRO A 170 8.88 9.21 -15.52
N ALA A 171 7.54 9.26 -15.60
CA ALA A 171 6.82 10.16 -16.49
C ALA A 171 6.86 11.60 -15.99
N LEU A 172 6.55 12.56 -16.89
CA LEU A 172 6.51 13.99 -16.60
C LEU A 172 5.12 14.57 -16.96
N PRO A 173 4.63 15.63 -16.25
CA PRO A 173 5.23 16.29 -15.08
C PRO A 173 5.18 15.46 -13.79
N ASP A 174 4.21 14.54 -13.68
CA ASP A 174 4.05 13.61 -12.58
C ASP A 174 4.39 12.18 -13.03
N PRO A 175 4.93 11.35 -12.14
CA PRO A 175 5.22 9.96 -12.47
C PRO A 175 3.92 9.17 -12.75
N LEU A 176 4.00 8.17 -13.63
CA LEU A 176 2.92 7.21 -13.77
C LEU A 176 3.06 6.17 -12.65
N VAL A 177 2.14 6.17 -11.69
CA VAL A 177 2.14 5.23 -10.57
C VAL A 177 0.86 4.40 -10.61
N ILE A 178 1.04 3.08 -10.68
CA ILE A 178 -0.04 2.10 -10.63
C ILE A 178 0.10 1.37 -9.30
N ASP A 179 -0.97 1.30 -8.51
CA ASP A 179 -1.03 0.55 -7.24
C ASP A 179 -2.41 -0.08 -7.15
N LEU A 180 -2.44 -1.39 -7.15
CA LEU A 180 -3.69 -2.13 -7.13
C LEU A 180 -3.56 -3.42 -6.29
N SER A 181 -4.64 -3.77 -5.63
CA SER A 181 -4.83 -5.08 -5.00
C SER A 181 -5.23 -6.11 -6.06
N THR A 182 -4.89 -7.37 -5.85
CA THR A 182 -5.42 -8.49 -6.66
C THR A 182 -6.78 -9.00 -6.17
N SER A 183 -7.28 -8.46 -5.07
CA SER A 183 -8.64 -8.69 -4.55
C SER A 183 -9.67 -7.75 -5.17
N ALA A 184 -10.93 -8.15 -5.17
CA ALA A 184 -12.04 -7.37 -5.70
C ALA A 184 -12.35 -6.10 -4.89
N ILE A 185 -11.96 -6.09 -3.62
CA ILE A 185 -12.02 -4.93 -2.72
C ILE A 185 -10.77 -4.96 -1.82
N SER A 186 -10.26 -3.79 -1.45
CA SER A 186 -9.16 -3.71 -0.49
C SER A 186 -9.65 -4.01 0.93
N TRP A 187 -8.75 -4.53 1.79
CA TRP A 187 -9.07 -4.69 3.21
C TRP A 187 -9.45 -3.36 3.88
N ALA A 188 -8.80 -2.27 3.48
CA ALA A 188 -9.09 -0.94 3.99
C ALA A 188 -10.52 -0.49 3.66
N ASP A 189 -10.96 -0.72 2.44
CA ASP A 189 -12.32 -0.39 1.98
C ASP A 189 -13.38 -1.25 2.68
N LEU A 190 -13.11 -2.56 2.80
CA LEU A 190 -13.98 -3.47 3.54
C LEU A 190 -14.13 -3.04 5.01
N ALA A 191 -13.03 -2.69 5.67
CA ALA A 191 -13.04 -2.24 7.05
C ALA A 191 -13.79 -0.90 7.22
N LEU A 192 -13.61 0.04 6.28
CA LEU A 192 -14.34 1.31 6.29
C LEU A 192 -15.85 1.12 6.12
N ARG A 193 -16.26 0.23 5.20
CA ARG A 193 -17.67 -0.09 5.01
C ARG A 193 -18.29 -0.76 6.24
N ALA A 194 -17.56 -1.67 6.88
CA ALA A 194 -17.98 -2.29 8.13
C ALA A 194 -18.17 -1.24 9.25
N GLN A 195 -17.29 -0.24 9.35
CA GLN A 195 -17.43 0.85 10.34
C GLN A 195 -18.62 1.76 10.05
N ARG A 196 -19.01 1.89 8.78
CA ARG A 196 -20.11 2.76 8.33
C ARG A 196 -21.44 2.02 8.16
N GLU A 197 -21.45 0.71 8.42
CA GLU A 197 -22.61 -0.17 8.17
C GLU A 197 -23.10 -0.08 6.70
N GLU A 198 -22.17 0.11 5.77
CA GLU A 198 -22.43 0.21 4.34
C GLU A 198 -22.33 -1.16 3.67
N SER A 199 -23.36 -1.58 2.94
CA SER A 199 -23.34 -2.82 2.17
C SER A 199 -22.26 -2.82 1.08
N LEU A 200 -21.71 -4.00 0.80
CA LEU A 200 -20.80 -4.23 -0.32
C LEU A 200 -21.58 -4.28 -1.65
N PRO A 201 -20.94 -3.87 -2.76
CA PRO A 201 -21.39 -4.28 -4.08
C PRO A 201 -21.41 -5.81 -4.20
N GLU A 202 -22.20 -6.33 -5.15
CA GLU A 202 -22.25 -7.77 -5.42
C GLU A 202 -20.94 -8.31 -5.98
N GLY A 203 -20.63 -9.58 -5.70
CA GLY A 203 -19.49 -10.28 -6.29
C GLY A 203 -18.14 -9.93 -5.71
N LEU A 204 -18.06 -9.27 -4.54
CA LEU A 204 -16.79 -8.91 -3.91
C LEU A 204 -16.36 -9.87 -2.80
N ALA A 205 -17.29 -10.58 -2.17
CA ALA A 205 -17.02 -11.40 -1.00
C ALA A 205 -17.99 -12.57 -0.84
N ILE A 206 -17.57 -13.51 -0.02
CA ILE A 206 -18.36 -14.68 0.42
C ILE A 206 -18.36 -14.77 1.95
N ASP A 207 -19.38 -15.36 2.52
CA ASP A 207 -19.47 -15.69 3.93
C ASP A 207 -18.62 -16.94 4.29
N THR A 208 -18.67 -17.38 5.54
CA THR A 208 -17.95 -18.56 6.04
C THR A 208 -18.41 -19.88 5.40
N ASN A 209 -19.59 -19.92 4.77
CA ASN A 209 -20.14 -21.08 4.06
C ASN A 209 -19.81 -21.05 2.55
N GLY A 210 -19.16 -19.99 2.08
CA GLY A 210 -18.86 -19.79 0.66
C GLY A 210 -20.00 -19.20 -0.16
N LEU A 211 -21.07 -18.70 0.48
CA LEU A 211 -22.18 -18.04 -0.18
C LEU A 211 -21.87 -16.56 -0.41
N PRO A 212 -22.27 -15.98 -1.55
CA PRO A 212 -22.10 -14.56 -1.80
C PRO A 212 -22.72 -13.70 -0.70
N THR A 213 -21.98 -12.74 -0.18
CA THR A 213 -22.48 -11.79 0.81
C THR A 213 -22.22 -10.34 0.40
N ARG A 214 -23.10 -9.46 0.86
CA ARG A 214 -22.95 -7.99 0.78
C ARG A 214 -22.79 -7.37 2.17
N ASP A 215 -22.83 -8.19 3.22
CA ASP A 215 -22.54 -7.74 4.58
C ASP A 215 -21.02 -7.68 4.79
N PRO A 216 -20.44 -6.50 5.10
CA PRO A 216 -19.02 -6.37 5.32
C PRO A 216 -18.51 -7.12 6.56
N HIS A 217 -19.36 -7.40 7.56
CA HIS A 217 -18.99 -8.19 8.74
C HIS A 217 -18.87 -9.67 8.37
N GLU A 218 -19.85 -10.24 7.66
CA GLU A 218 -19.77 -11.60 7.15
C GLU A 218 -18.60 -11.79 6.20
N ALA A 219 -18.33 -10.81 5.33
CA ALA A 219 -17.18 -10.82 4.42
C ALA A 219 -15.83 -10.85 5.15
N ARG A 220 -15.73 -10.25 6.33
CA ARG A 220 -14.52 -10.25 7.16
C ARG A 220 -14.28 -11.60 7.85
N GLU A 221 -15.33 -12.31 8.17
CA GLU A 221 -15.29 -13.67 8.75
C GLU A 221 -15.10 -14.73 7.67
N GLY A 222 -15.64 -14.49 6.48
CA GLY A 222 -15.54 -15.34 5.30
C GLY A 222 -14.28 -15.04 4.48
N ALA A 223 -14.46 -14.57 3.23
CA ALA A 223 -13.36 -14.21 2.36
C ALA A 223 -13.73 -13.14 1.32
N ILE A 224 -12.76 -12.33 0.95
CA ILE A 224 -12.82 -11.48 -0.24
C ILE A 224 -12.57 -12.34 -1.48
N LEU A 225 -13.14 -11.95 -2.62
CA LEU A 225 -12.91 -12.60 -3.91
C LEU A 225 -11.77 -11.91 -4.68
N PRO A 226 -11.09 -12.60 -5.63
CA PRO A 226 -10.15 -11.97 -6.54
C PRO A 226 -10.87 -11.05 -7.53
N PHE A 227 -10.26 -9.93 -7.92
CA PHE A 227 -10.82 -9.09 -8.97
C PHE A 227 -10.88 -9.83 -10.31
N GLY A 228 -11.97 -9.68 -11.07
CA GLY A 228 -12.10 -10.34 -12.37
C GLY A 228 -11.95 -11.88 -12.34
N GLY A 229 -12.25 -12.51 -11.19
CA GLY A 229 -12.26 -13.97 -11.04
C GLY A 229 -10.89 -14.60 -11.25
N THR A 230 -10.79 -15.49 -12.24
CA THR A 230 -9.54 -16.25 -12.53
C THR A 230 -8.34 -15.37 -12.86
N LYS A 231 -8.54 -14.18 -13.47
CA LYS A 231 -7.43 -13.28 -13.81
C LYS A 231 -6.78 -12.68 -12.55
N GLY A 232 -7.58 -12.17 -11.63
CA GLY A 232 -7.09 -11.67 -10.33
C GLY A 232 -6.48 -12.79 -9.49
N PHE A 233 -7.07 -13.99 -9.51
CA PHE A 233 -6.49 -15.16 -8.85
C PHE A 233 -5.10 -15.51 -9.38
N ALA A 234 -4.91 -15.54 -10.71
CA ALA A 234 -3.60 -15.82 -11.32
C ALA A 234 -2.55 -14.77 -10.92
N LEU A 235 -2.93 -13.47 -10.92
CA LEU A 235 -2.04 -12.40 -10.45
C LEU A 235 -1.73 -12.52 -8.95
N SER A 236 -2.73 -12.84 -8.14
CA SER A 236 -2.54 -13.05 -6.69
C SER A 236 -1.56 -14.19 -6.41
N LEU A 237 -1.66 -15.28 -7.17
CA LEU A 237 -0.74 -16.42 -7.06
C LEU A 237 0.69 -16.02 -7.48
N ALA A 238 0.84 -15.23 -8.55
CA ALA A 238 2.14 -14.71 -8.97
C ALA A 238 2.78 -13.82 -7.89
N VAL A 239 2.02 -12.89 -7.29
CA VAL A 239 2.49 -12.06 -6.19
C VAL A 239 2.86 -12.89 -4.97
N GLN A 240 2.04 -13.90 -4.63
CA GLN A 240 2.35 -14.82 -3.53
C GLN A 240 3.67 -15.56 -3.78
N ALA A 241 3.89 -16.07 -5.01
CA ALA A 241 5.12 -16.75 -5.38
C ALA A 241 6.35 -15.83 -5.33
N LEU A 242 6.23 -14.57 -5.75
CA LEU A 242 7.30 -13.56 -5.59
C LEU A 242 7.61 -13.30 -4.10
N GLY A 243 6.59 -13.25 -3.25
CA GLY A 243 6.76 -13.11 -1.81
C GLY A 243 7.54 -14.27 -1.17
N LEU A 244 7.42 -15.50 -1.72
CA LEU A 244 8.18 -16.64 -1.24
C LEU A 244 9.69 -16.48 -1.46
N LEU A 245 10.15 -15.73 -2.44
CA LEU A 245 11.58 -15.43 -2.63
C LEU A 245 12.16 -14.69 -1.41
N ALA A 246 11.35 -13.90 -0.72
CA ALA A 246 11.77 -13.20 0.49
C ALA A 246 11.50 -14.00 1.77
N SER A 247 10.47 -14.86 1.81
CA SER A 247 9.97 -15.49 3.04
C SER A 247 10.15 -17.00 3.12
N ALA A 248 10.73 -17.67 2.12
CA ALA A 248 10.78 -19.13 2.02
C ALA A 248 11.40 -19.85 3.24
N ARG A 249 12.23 -19.16 4.04
CA ARG A 249 12.80 -19.70 5.28
C ARG A 249 11.97 -19.43 6.53
N SER A 250 10.90 -18.64 6.41
CA SER A 250 10.05 -18.19 7.54
C SER A 250 8.61 -18.70 7.43
N ILE A 251 8.28 -19.55 6.44
CA ILE A 251 6.91 -19.96 6.12
C ILE A 251 6.21 -20.68 7.28
N GLU A 252 6.94 -21.40 8.11
CA GLU A 252 6.34 -22.18 9.21
C GLU A 252 5.79 -21.31 10.36
N HIS A 253 6.19 -20.03 10.46
CA HIS A 253 5.89 -19.19 11.62
C HIS A 253 5.36 -17.80 11.29
N SER A 254 5.22 -17.44 10.03
CA SER A 254 4.88 -16.07 9.62
C SER A 254 3.62 -15.99 8.77
N LEU A 255 2.54 -15.51 9.38
CA LEU A 255 1.41 -14.89 8.65
C LEU A 255 1.84 -13.60 7.91
N ALA A 256 3.06 -13.12 8.15
CA ALA A 256 3.68 -12.03 7.45
C ALA A 256 4.20 -12.54 6.12
N GLY A 257 3.58 -12.12 5.02
CA GLY A 257 4.04 -12.39 3.67
C GLY A 257 5.42 -11.77 3.41
N GLY A 258 5.98 -12.05 2.24
CA GLY A 258 7.23 -11.45 1.76
C GLY A 258 6.96 -10.27 0.85
N VAL A 259 7.87 -9.33 0.86
CA VAL A 259 7.90 -8.20 -0.09
C VAL A 259 8.97 -8.51 -1.15
N PHE A 260 8.61 -8.31 -2.40
CA PHE A 260 9.55 -8.30 -3.51
C PHE A 260 9.54 -6.91 -4.16
N MET A 261 10.72 -6.33 -4.34
CA MET A 261 10.89 -5.06 -5.02
C MET A 261 11.99 -5.19 -6.07
N LEU A 262 11.73 -4.65 -7.26
CA LEU A 262 12.72 -4.44 -8.32
C LEU A 262 12.79 -2.95 -8.62
N VAL A 263 13.99 -2.41 -8.61
CA VAL A 263 14.29 -1.03 -9.03
C VAL A 263 15.34 -1.10 -10.13
N MET A 264 15.14 -0.39 -11.24
CA MET A 264 16.08 -0.37 -12.35
C MET A 264 16.21 1.01 -12.99
N ARG A 265 17.37 1.26 -13.56
CA ARG A 265 17.64 2.42 -14.40
C ARG A 265 17.04 2.17 -15.78
N PRO A 266 16.33 3.14 -16.37
CA PRO A 266 15.82 3.01 -17.75
C PRO A 266 16.93 2.82 -18.78
N ASP A 267 18.09 3.44 -18.58
CA ASP A 267 19.20 3.46 -19.51
C ASP A 267 19.95 2.11 -19.68
N LEU A 268 19.50 1.09 -18.95
CA LEU A 268 19.84 -0.30 -19.31
C LEU A 268 19.26 -0.72 -20.67
N LEU A 269 18.18 -0.07 -21.11
CA LEU A 269 17.44 -0.40 -22.33
C LEU A 269 17.26 0.82 -23.25
N VAL A 270 16.96 1.99 -22.68
CA VAL A 270 16.62 3.19 -23.43
C VAL A 270 16.98 4.44 -22.58
N PRO A 271 17.50 5.52 -23.18
CA PRO A 271 17.72 6.78 -22.48
C PRO A 271 16.48 7.27 -21.74
N LEU A 272 16.66 7.87 -20.56
CA LEU A 272 15.55 8.33 -19.71
C LEU A 272 14.63 9.30 -20.46
N GLU A 273 15.19 10.23 -21.22
CA GLU A 273 14.44 11.24 -21.97
C GLU A 273 13.53 10.58 -23.04
N ASP A 274 14.04 9.55 -23.70
CA ASP A 274 13.28 8.82 -24.70
C ASP A 274 12.12 8.05 -24.07
N LEU A 275 12.36 7.38 -22.93
CA LEU A 275 11.31 6.73 -22.16
C LEU A 275 10.22 7.74 -21.72
N GLN A 276 10.63 8.91 -21.21
CA GLN A 276 9.69 9.97 -20.79
C GLN A 276 8.86 10.48 -21.95
N ALA A 277 9.48 10.68 -23.13
CA ALA A 277 8.77 11.10 -24.32
C ALA A 277 7.75 10.04 -24.81
N GLU A 278 8.11 8.75 -24.75
CA GLU A 278 7.19 7.66 -25.13
C GLU A 278 6.05 7.51 -24.11
N LEU A 279 6.31 7.64 -22.82
CA LEU A 279 5.27 7.64 -21.79
C LEU A 279 4.29 8.80 -21.99
N ALA A 280 4.79 10.00 -22.31
CA ALA A 280 3.94 11.15 -22.58
C ALA A 280 3.05 10.92 -23.82
N ARG A 281 3.62 10.34 -24.90
CA ARG A 281 2.86 9.98 -26.11
C ARG A 281 1.78 8.92 -25.80
N LEU A 282 2.13 7.88 -25.05
CA LEU A 282 1.19 6.84 -24.63
C LEU A 282 0.03 7.40 -23.82
N MET A 283 0.31 8.19 -22.81
CA MET A 283 -0.69 8.81 -21.94
C MET A 283 -1.61 9.75 -22.72
N SER A 284 -1.05 10.57 -23.62
CA SER A 284 -1.82 11.45 -24.50
C SER A 284 -2.76 10.67 -25.43
N ARG A 285 -2.27 9.58 -26.03
CA ARG A 285 -3.10 8.69 -26.88
C ARG A 285 -4.24 8.05 -26.11
N ILE A 286 -3.99 7.61 -24.87
CA ILE A 286 -5.04 7.05 -23.99
C ILE A 286 -6.10 8.13 -23.72
N LYS A 287 -5.69 9.33 -23.30
CA LYS A 287 -6.62 10.44 -23.03
C LYS A 287 -7.41 10.87 -24.26
N ALA A 288 -6.82 10.81 -25.45
CA ALA A 288 -7.50 11.13 -26.71
C ALA A 288 -8.43 10.03 -27.22
N SER A 289 -8.51 8.86 -26.59
CA SER A 289 -9.32 7.72 -27.07
C SER A 289 -10.81 7.79 -26.69
N THR A 290 -11.24 8.83 -25.99
CA THR A 290 -12.65 9.02 -25.62
C THR A 290 -13.45 9.66 -26.76
N PRO A 291 -14.59 9.09 -27.19
CA PRO A 291 -15.43 9.68 -28.24
C PRO A 291 -16.30 10.83 -27.74
N THR A 292 -16.51 10.97 -26.44
CA THR A 292 -17.48 11.89 -25.83
C THR A 292 -16.85 13.11 -25.16
N GLY A 293 -15.51 13.25 -25.21
CA GLY A 293 -14.81 14.34 -24.50
C GLY A 293 -14.78 14.14 -22.96
N GLU A 294 -15.19 12.98 -22.47
CA GLU A 294 -15.00 12.62 -21.06
C GLU A 294 -13.51 12.46 -20.75
N ASP A 295 -13.06 13.01 -19.64
CA ASP A 295 -11.64 12.94 -19.25
C ASP A 295 -11.30 11.54 -18.73
N ILE A 296 -10.44 10.82 -19.47
CA ILE A 296 -9.89 9.55 -19.00
C ILE A 296 -8.86 9.84 -17.92
N ARG A 297 -9.16 9.41 -16.70
CA ARG A 297 -8.25 9.53 -15.58
C ARG A 297 -7.25 8.37 -15.55
N LEU A 298 -5.96 8.69 -15.64
CA LEU A 298 -4.88 7.71 -15.52
C LEU A 298 -4.64 7.29 -14.05
N PRO A 299 -4.06 6.10 -13.82
CA PRO A 299 -3.64 5.69 -12.48
C PRO A 299 -2.71 6.72 -11.84
N GLY A 300 -2.94 7.02 -10.55
CA GLY A 300 -2.17 8.01 -9.79
C GLY A 300 -2.72 9.44 -9.86
N GLU A 301 -3.32 9.89 -10.97
CA GLU A 301 -3.75 11.28 -11.16
C GLU A 301 -4.70 11.78 -10.06
N ARG A 302 -5.67 10.95 -9.62
CA ARG A 302 -6.55 11.33 -8.51
C ARG A 302 -5.76 11.64 -7.25
N ALA A 303 -4.83 10.78 -6.89
CA ALA A 303 -4.03 10.91 -5.67
C ALA A 303 -3.18 12.18 -5.70
N PHE A 304 -2.56 12.49 -6.84
CA PHE A 304 -1.76 13.70 -7.01
C PHE A 304 -2.60 14.97 -6.94
N SER A 305 -3.75 14.99 -7.62
CA SER A 305 -4.69 16.10 -7.59
C SER A 305 -5.23 16.35 -6.18
N GLU A 306 -5.67 15.32 -5.48
CA GLU A 306 -6.17 15.42 -4.11
C GLU A 306 -5.09 15.92 -3.13
N ARG A 307 -3.85 15.40 -3.28
CA ARG A 307 -2.72 15.86 -2.46
C ARG A 307 -2.43 17.35 -2.70
N ALA A 308 -2.36 17.78 -3.95
CA ALA A 308 -2.12 19.17 -4.29
C ALA A 308 -3.22 20.08 -3.72
N GLN A 309 -4.49 19.70 -3.87
CA GLN A 309 -5.62 20.44 -3.33
C GLN A 309 -5.57 20.55 -1.80
N ARG A 310 -5.32 19.44 -1.08
CA ARG A 310 -5.26 19.45 0.39
C ARG A 310 -4.06 20.22 0.93
N LEU A 311 -2.92 20.16 0.25
CA LEU A 311 -1.77 21.00 0.59
C LEU A 311 -2.08 22.47 0.43
N GLN A 312 -2.78 22.86 -0.63
CA GLN A 312 -3.22 24.25 -0.84
C GLN A 312 -4.25 24.68 0.21
N GLN A 313 -5.16 23.79 0.59
CA GLN A 313 -6.17 24.07 1.63
C GLN A 313 -5.56 24.15 3.03
N GLY A 314 -4.46 23.44 3.29
CA GLY A 314 -3.76 23.43 4.58
C GLY A 314 -4.39 22.55 5.65
N TRP A 315 -5.41 21.73 5.34
CA TRP A 315 -6.11 20.88 6.31
C TRP A 315 -6.56 19.55 5.71
N LEU A 316 -6.80 18.57 6.59
CA LEU A 316 -7.37 17.27 6.31
C LEU A 316 -8.74 17.14 6.98
N GLU A 317 -9.63 16.33 6.42
CA GLU A 317 -10.84 15.91 7.11
C GLU A 317 -10.60 14.58 7.82
N ILE A 318 -11.03 14.50 9.07
CA ILE A 318 -10.96 13.29 9.88
C ILE A 318 -12.31 13.07 10.56
N ASP A 319 -12.69 11.82 10.72
CA ASP A 319 -13.80 11.44 11.57
C ASP A 319 -13.52 11.79 13.04
N ARG A 320 -14.50 12.39 13.72
CA ARG A 320 -14.38 12.80 15.13
C ARG A 320 -14.02 11.63 16.03
N THR A 321 -14.63 10.47 15.80
CA THR A 321 -14.38 9.27 16.60
C THR A 321 -12.95 8.79 16.45
N VAL A 322 -12.40 8.83 15.22
CA VAL A 322 -11.00 8.48 14.95
C VAL A 322 -10.07 9.47 15.66
N TYR A 323 -10.35 10.77 15.55
CA TYR A 323 -9.56 11.80 16.23
C TYR A 323 -9.50 11.61 17.75
N ASP A 324 -10.67 11.40 18.39
CA ASP A 324 -10.75 11.20 19.84
C ASP A 324 -10.03 9.93 20.28
N ARG A 325 -10.15 8.83 19.51
CA ARG A 325 -9.42 7.58 19.76
C ARG A 325 -7.91 7.73 19.63
N LEU A 326 -7.42 8.48 18.63
CA LEU A 326 -5.98 8.75 18.48
C LEU A 326 -5.41 9.59 19.62
N LYS A 327 -6.20 10.51 20.17
CA LYS A 327 -5.83 11.27 21.36
C LYS A 327 -5.77 10.42 22.63
N ALA A 328 -6.59 9.39 22.71
CA ALA A 328 -6.68 8.49 23.86
C ALA A 328 -5.61 7.39 23.88
N LEU A 329 -4.94 7.12 22.75
CA LEU A 329 -3.78 6.23 22.69
C LEU A 329 -2.66 6.75 23.57
#